data_2d3aa6f624ee743ee30293c2a1ef4c55
#
_entry.id   2d3aa6f624ee743ee30293c2a1ef4c55
#
_cell.length_a   1.000
_cell.length_b   1.000
_cell.length_c   1.000
_cell.angle_alpha   90.00
_cell.angle_beta   90.00
_cell.angle_gamma   90.00
#
_symmetry.space_group_name_H-M   'P 1'
#
loop_
_entity.id
_entity.type
_entity.pdbx_description
1 polymer ?
#
loop_
_entity_poly.entity_id
_entity_poly.type
_entity_poly.pdbx_seq_one_letter_code
_entity_poly.pdbx_strand_id
1 'polypeptide(L)'
;MVRPSATGLATAFYRLYLLESLASTTARPGTLLAAISSERLPLASGAFGRALQSLLEGGHLVPAPEAAVALTPLGAAERLAERERWRAVIPTVLRLIAEPEPGPRPAPVLAESPAVAYRTAAVAESYLDRVLVGALRERVADARDGGRAFALVLGVADVDAASEATRRAIVHRCIRATLGGASTLFGGDASAFRYGDSGVALVAPIIGDEGRGVRIATLLRVRLDELLRTMTVSVRAFAGARWNVRVGQATWSADLVTSGAVLRIAQDALARDEAERRPAA
;
A
#
# COMPACT_ATOMS: atom_id res chain seq x y z
N MET A 1 14.49 14.70 -12.82
CA MET A 1 13.13 14.89 -12.26
C MET A 1 12.91 13.76 -11.25
N VAL A 2 13.09 14.03 -9.94
CA VAL A 2 12.98 13.04 -8.87
C VAL A 2 11.50 12.72 -8.66
N ARG A 3 11.10 11.45 -8.81
CA ARG A 3 9.72 11.01 -8.57
C ARG A 3 9.49 10.91 -7.05
N PRO A 4 8.43 11.52 -6.51
CA PRO A 4 8.12 11.37 -5.09
C PRO A 4 7.76 9.90 -4.79
N SER A 5 8.38 9.34 -3.76
CA SER A 5 7.96 8.04 -3.20
C SER A 5 6.57 8.16 -2.58
N ALA A 6 5.85 7.05 -2.38
CA ALA A 6 4.55 7.05 -1.69
C ALA A 6 4.67 7.67 -0.28
N THR A 7 5.80 7.46 0.39
CA THR A 7 6.18 8.12 1.64
C THR A 7 6.32 9.63 1.46
N GLY A 8 6.85 10.08 0.30
CA GLY A 8 6.97 11.49 -0.05
C GLY A 8 5.61 12.16 -0.24
N LEU A 9 4.65 11.49 -0.88
CA LEU A 9 3.31 12.03 -1.09
C LEU A 9 2.54 12.16 0.24
N ALA A 10 2.61 11.15 1.12
CA ALA A 10 2.01 11.22 2.44
C ALA A 10 2.63 12.34 3.29
N THR A 11 3.95 12.49 3.26
CA THR A 11 4.64 13.58 3.97
C THR A 11 4.25 14.95 3.40
N ALA A 12 4.15 15.10 2.08
CA ALA A 12 3.72 16.33 1.43
C ALA A 12 2.26 16.69 1.79
N PHE A 13 1.35 15.69 1.82
CA PHE A 13 -0.02 15.89 2.29
C PHE A 13 -0.05 16.40 3.74
N TYR A 14 0.69 15.77 4.65
CA TYR A 14 0.74 16.20 6.04
C TYR A 14 1.38 17.58 6.21
N ARG A 15 2.35 17.95 5.38
CA ARG A 15 2.89 19.32 5.37
C ARG A 15 1.79 20.33 5.07
N LEU A 16 1.03 20.15 3.99
CA LEU A 16 -0.08 21.02 3.65
C LEU A 16 -1.12 21.07 4.78
N TYR A 17 -1.52 19.89 5.30
CA TYR A 17 -2.50 19.80 6.37
C TYR A 17 -2.06 20.57 7.62
N LEU A 18 -0.82 20.41 8.08
CA LEU A 18 -0.27 21.11 9.23
C LEU A 18 -0.26 22.63 9.02
N LEU A 19 0.19 23.07 7.84
CA LEU A 19 0.23 24.50 7.50
C LEU A 19 -1.18 25.12 7.42
N GLU A 20 -2.17 24.39 6.90
CA GLU A 20 -3.56 24.84 6.83
C GLU A 20 -4.24 24.86 8.20
N SER A 21 -4.07 23.80 8.98
CA SER A 21 -4.69 23.68 10.31
C SER A 21 -4.15 24.72 11.30
N LEU A 22 -2.90 25.16 11.14
CA LEU A 22 -2.26 26.15 11.99
C LEU A 22 -2.35 27.59 11.47
N ALA A 23 -3.09 27.80 10.38
CA ALA A 23 -3.18 29.13 9.74
C ALA A 23 -3.77 30.22 10.63
N SER A 24 -4.67 29.87 11.53
CA SER A 24 -5.39 30.79 12.40
C SER A 24 -5.37 30.41 13.88
N THR A 25 -4.67 29.34 14.24
CA THR A 25 -4.67 28.83 15.62
C THR A 25 -3.35 28.14 15.96
N THR A 26 -3.11 27.93 17.24
CA THR A 26 -2.08 27.03 17.75
C THR A 26 -2.72 25.71 18.14
N ALA A 27 -2.05 24.59 17.93
CA ALA A 27 -2.57 23.29 18.32
C ALA A 27 -1.47 22.34 18.76
N ARG A 28 -1.83 21.36 19.58
CA ARG A 28 -0.92 20.26 19.97
C ARG A 28 -0.83 19.26 18.80
N PRO A 29 0.37 18.75 18.48
CA PRO A 29 0.54 17.78 17.41
C PRO A 29 -0.36 16.53 17.57
N GLY A 30 -0.56 16.04 18.80
CA GLY A 30 -1.45 14.93 19.10
C GLY A 30 -2.91 15.20 18.73
N THR A 31 -3.41 16.41 18.96
CA THR A 31 -4.76 16.83 18.58
C THR A 31 -4.92 16.87 17.05
N LEU A 32 -3.92 17.40 16.35
CA LEU A 32 -3.92 17.44 14.88
C LEU A 32 -3.88 16.04 14.28
N LEU A 33 -3.08 15.15 14.85
CA LEU A 33 -3.03 13.75 14.40
C LEU A 33 -4.36 13.02 14.67
N ALA A 34 -4.98 13.25 15.82
CA ALA A 34 -6.29 12.68 16.14
C ALA A 34 -7.40 13.18 15.19
N ALA A 35 -7.40 14.46 14.84
CA ALA A 35 -8.35 15.03 13.89
C ALA A 35 -8.24 14.37 12.50
N ILE A 36 -7.03 14.20 11.96
CA ILE A 36 -6.81 13.48 10.70
C ILE A 36 -7.25 12.01 10.79
N SER A 37 -6.95 11.35 11.91
CA SER A 37 -7.31 9.94 12.08
C SER A 37 -8.83 9.74 12.11
N SER A 38 -9.59 10.72 12.60
CA SER A 38 -11.06 10.70 12.58
C SER A 38 -11.65 10.78 11.17
N GLU A 39 -10.95 11.38 10.21
CA GLU A 39 -11.37 11.47 8.81
C GLU A 39 -11.12 10.18 8.00
N ARG A 40 -10.70 9.10 8.66
CA ARG A 40 -10.43 7.77 8.06
C ARG A 40 -9.41 7.80 6.91
N LEU A 41 -8.52 8.77 6.91
CA LEU A 41 -7.42 8.80 5.95
C LEU A 41 -6.35 7.76 6.38
N PRO A 42 -6.03 6.75 5.54
CA PRO A 42 -5.10 5.68 5.89
C PRO A 42 -3.65 6.15 5.72
N LEU A 43 -3.28 7.20 6.44
CA LEU A 43 -1.96 7.80 6.35
C LEU A 43 -1.08 7.31 7.51
N ALA A 44 0.14 6.86 7.19
CA ALA A 44 1.08 6.35 8.18
C ALA A 44 1.48 7.44 9.18
N SER A 45 1.31 7.20 10.48
CA SER A 45 1.66 8.12 11.56
C SER A 45 3.10 8.63 11.50
N GLY A 46 4.04 7.80 11.03
CA GLY A 46 5.43 8.19 10.82
C GLY A 46 5.63 9.29 9.77
N ALA A 47 4.74 9.40 8.77
CA ALA A 47 4.80 10.48 7.78
C ALA A 47 4.38 11.84 8.40
N PHE A 48 3.42 11.83 9.34
CA PHE A 48 3.05 13.01 10.11
C PHE A 48 4.22 13.53 10.94
N GLY A 49 4.91 12.65 11.69
CA GLY A 49 6.08 13.01 12.48
C GLY A 49 7.19 13.63 11.63
N ARG A 50 7.50 13.03 10.47
CA ARG A 50 8.49 13.58 9.54
C ARG A 50 8.08 14.94 8.97
N ALA A 51 6.81 15.13 8.61
CA ALA A 51 6.31 16.40 8.11
C ALA A 51 6.41 17.48 9.17
N LEU A 52 6.01 17.20 10.41
CA LEU A 52 6.10 18.10 11.55
C LEU A 52 7.56 18.49 11.83
N GLN A 53 8.45 17.51 11.92
CA GLN A 53 9.87 17.73 12.15
C GLN A 53 10.49 18.60 11.05
N SER A 54 10.24 18.27 9.78
CA SER A 54 10.73 19.06 8.63
C SER A 54 10.24 20.51 8.65
N LEU A 55 9.00 20.76 9.09
CA LEU A 55 8.45 22.12 9.21
C LEU A 55 9.07 22.91 10.39
N LEU A 56 9.37 22.23 11.49
CA LEU A 56 10.07 22.84 12.63
C LEU A 56 11.53 23.15 12.28
N GLU A 57 12.25 22.20 11.71
CA GLU A 57 13.66 22.37 11.27
C GLU A 57 13.79 23.47 10.21
N GLY A 58 12.81 23.57 9.30
CA GLY A 58 12.74 24.63 8.27
C GLY A 58 12.30 25.99 8.79
N GLY A 59 11.98 26.14 10.10
CA GLY A 59 11.50 27.39 10.70
C GLY A 59 10.10 27.82 10.25
N HIS A 60 9.34 26.92 9.61
CA HIS A 60 7.96 27.18 9.18
C HIS A 60 6.97 27.10 10.37
N LEU A 61 7.31 26.30 11.37
CA LEU A 61 6.60 26.21 12.64
C LEU A 61 7.54 26.53 13.80
N VAL A 62 6.98 27.04 14.90
CA VAL A 62 7.69 27.24 16.16
C VAL A 62 6.94 26.58 17.31
N PRO A 63 7.66 26.11 18.35
CA PRO A 63 7.02 25.70 19.59
C PRO A 63 6.22 26.86 20.21
N ALA A 64 5.04 26.55 20.70
CA ALA A 64 4.15 27.47 21.42
C ALA A 64 3.89 26.92 22.83
N PRO A 65 3.30 27.71 23.73
CA PRO A 65 2.94 27.26 25.09
C PRO A 65 2.11 25.97 25.09
N GLU A 66 2.14 25.23 26.18
CA GLU A 66 1.39 24.00 26.40
C GLU A 66 1.71 22.85 25.39
N ALA A 67 2.97 22.76 24.97
CA ALA A 67 3.40 21.79 23.96
C ALA A 67 2.63 21.89 22.61
N ALA A 68 2.10 23.06 22.30
CA ALA A 68 1.51 23.39 21.01
C ALA A 68 2.57 23.82 20.00
N VAL A 69 2.18 23.94 18.75
CA VAL A 69 2.97 24.54 17.66
C VAL A 69 2.19 25.67 17.00
N ALA A 70 2.89 26.65 16.49
CA ALA A 70 2.33 27.82 15.82
C ALA A 70 2.99 28.02 14.45
N LEU A 71 2.24 28.61 13.53
CA LEU A 71 2.74 28.96 12.21
C LEU A 71 3.58 30.25 12.28
N THR A 72 4.73 30.26 11.64
CA THR A 72 5.56 31.48 11.48
C THR A 72 5.15 32.27 10.22
N PRO A 73 5.63 33.51 10.06
CA PRO A 73 5.46 34.24 8.80
C PRO A 73 6.03 33.48 7.59
N LEU A 74 7.17 32.78 7.77
CA LEU A 74 7.76 31.90 6.75
C LEU A 74 6.84 30.72 6.44
N GLY A 75 6.24 30.12 7.47
CA GLY A 75 5.26 29.04 7.33
C GLY A 75 3.99 29.50 6.61
N ALA A 76 3.56 30.73 6.83
CA ALA A 76 2.42 31.31 6.12
C ALA A 76 2.71 31.47 4.61
N ALA A 77 3.92 31.88 4.25
CA ALA A 77 4.35 31.94 2.84
C ALA A 77 4.44 30.52 2.22
N GLU A 78 5.04 29.57 2.93
CA GLU A 78 5.13 28.17 2.49
C GLU A 78 3.74 27.52 2.31
N ARG A 79 2.78 27.84 3.18
CA ARG A 79 1.38 27.42 3.06
C ARG A 79 0.78 27.80 1.71
N LEU A 80 0.99 29.03 1.28
CA LEU A 80 0.47 29.49 -0.03
C LEU A 80 1.15 28.76 -1.17
N ALA A 81 2.46 28.57 -1.11
CA ALA A 81 3.23 27.83 -2.10
C ALA A 81 2.80 26.36 -2.20
N GLU A 82 2.60 25.68 -1.06
CA GLU A 82 2.10 24.30 -1.02
C GLU A 82 0.69 24.20 -1.58
N ARG A 83 -0.19 25.15 -1.24
CA ARG A 83 -1.57 25.19 -1.78
C ARG A 83 -1.57 25.30 -3.30
N GLU A 84 -0.73 26.14 -3.87
CA GLU A 84 -0.62 26.27 -5.33
C GLU A 84 -0.05 25.00 -5.98
N ARG A 85 0.96 24.39 -5.38
CA ARG A 85 1.48 23.09 -5.85
C ARG A 85 0.39 22.01 -5.87
N TRP A 86 -0.42 21.92 -4.82
CA TRP A 86 -1.52 20.96 -4.75
C TRP A 86 -2.65 21.29 -5.73
N ARG A 87 -2.99 22.57 -5.93
CA ARG A 87 -3.97 22.97 -6.94
C ARG A 87 -3.57 22.54 -8.35
N ALA A 88 -2.28 22.58 -8.67
CA ALA A 88 -1.78 22.11 -9.95
C ALA A 88 -1.84 20.57 -10.08
N VAL A 89 -1.70 19.81 -8.97
CA VAL A 89 -1.64 18.35 -8.95
C VAL A 89 -3.02 17.71 -8.83
N ILE A 90 -3.92 18.28 -8.01
CA ILE A 90 -5.25 17.72 -7.72
C ILE A 90 -6.05 17.36 -8.98
N PRO A 91 -6.16 18.19 -10.02
CA PRO A 91 -6.92 17.84 -11.22
C PRO A 91 -6.38 16.58 -11.91
N THR A 92 -5.06 16.40 -11.89
CA THR A 92 -4.41 15.22 -12.46
C THR A 92 -4.69 13.98 -11.60
N VAL A 93 -4.61 14.11 -10.27
CA VAL A 93 -4.94 13.02 -9.34
C VAL A 93 -6.41 12.64 -9.47
N LEU A 94 -7.32 13.61 -9.47
CA LEU A 94 -8.75 13.35 -9.63
C LEU A 94 -9.07 12.67 -10.97
N ARG A 95 -8.39 13.05 -12.05
CA ARG A 95 -8.54 12.40 -13.36
C ARG A 95 -8.05 10.96 -13.34
N LEU A 96 -7.01 10.66 -12.57
CA LEU A 96 -6.46 9.31 -12.45
C LEU A 96 -7.30 8.38 -11.56
N ILE A 97 -8.07 8.95 -10.61
CA ILE A 97 -8.93 8.19 -9.70
C ILE A 97 -10.42 8.25 -10.08
N ALA A 98 -10.82 9.19 -10.95
CA ALA A 98 -12.16 9.19 -11.51
C ALA A 98 -12.31 7.92 -12.37
N GLU A 99 -13.16 7.01 -11.91
CA GLU A 99 -13.64 5.94 -12.79
C GLU A 99 -14.30 6.62 -14.00
N PRO A 100 -14.02 6.18 -15.22
CA PRO A 100 -14.74 6.70 -16.37
C PRO A 100 -16.23 6.47 -16.12
N GLU A 101 -17.00 7.53 -16.05
CA GLU A 101 -18.46 7.40 -16.05
C GLU A 101 -18.83 6.50 -17.24
N PRO A 102 -19.71 5.53 -17.06
CA PRO A 102 -20.23 4.77 -18.19
C PRO A 102 -20.98 5.75 -19.09
N GLY A 103 -20.26 6.39 -19.98
CA GLY A 103 -20.84 7.20 -21.04
C GLY A 103 -21.85 6.36 -21.84
N PRO A 104 -22.85 6.99 -22.49
CA PRO A 104 -23.78 6.27 -23.33
C PRO A 104 -23.00 5.40 -24.30
N ARG A 105 -23.22 4.08 -24.24
CA ARG A 105 -22.58 3.08 -25.08
C ARG A 105 -22.62 3.55 -26.54
N PRO A 106 -21.54 3.91 -27.17
CA PRO A 106 -21.53 4.09 -28.61
C PRO A 106 -21.90 2.74 -29.24
N ALA A 107 -22.71 2.78 -30.28
CA ALA A 107 -23.04 1.60 -31.05
C ALA A 107 -21.75 0.84 -31.44
N PRO A 108 -21.81 -0.49 -31.60
CA PRO A 108 -20.62 -1.32 -31.74
C PRO A 108 -19.81 -0.91 -32.95
N VAL A 109 -18.83 -0.06 -32.73
CA VAL A 109 -17.75 0.17 -33.67
C VAL A 109 -16.77 -0.98 -33.47
N LEU A 110 -16.59 -1.73 -34.54
CA LEU A 110 -15.66 -2.83 -34.80
C LEU A 110 -14.58 -3.01 -33.72
N ALA A 111 -14.57 -4.23 -33.19
CA ALA A 111 -13.64 -4.81 -32.23
C ALA A 111 -12.31 -4.05 -32.09
N GLU A 112 -12.13 -3.33 -31.00
CA GLU A 112 -10.81 -2.97 -30.52
C GLU A 112 -10.03 -4.27 -30.29
N SER A 113 -8.93 -4.38 -31.01
CA SER A 113 -8.08 -5.55 -30.99
C SER A 113 -7.73 -5.92 -29.54
N PRO A 114 -7.85 -7.16 -29.10
CA PRO A 114 -7.53 -7.59 -27.74
C PRO A 114 -6.11 -7.20 -27.28
N ALA A 115 -5.25 -6.84 -28.24
CA ALA A 115 -3.89 -6.35 -28.00
C ALA A 115 -3.81 -5.01 -27.24
N VAL A 116 -4.83 -4.12 -27.29
CA VAL A 116 -4.81 -2.82 -26.60
C VAL A 116 -5.21 -2.98 -25.14
N ALA A 117 -6.22 -3.80 -24.84
CA ALA A 117 -6.60 -4.14 -23.47
C ALA A 117 -5.48 -4.89 -22.73
N TYR A 118 -4.77 -5.78 -23.42
CA TYR A 118 -3.59 -6.48 -22.87
C TYR A 118 -2.43 -5.52 -22.56
N ARG A 119 -2.19 -4.51 -23.41
CA ARG A 119 -1.12 -3.52 -23.16
C ARG A 119 -1.40 -2.63 -21.95
N THR A 120 -2.65 -2.21 -21.72
CA THR A 120 -3.01 -1.38 -20.56
C THR A 120 -2.94 -2.18 -19.26
N ALA A 121 -3.38 -3.42 -19.24
CA ALA A 121 -3.25 -4.31 -18.09
C ALA A 121 -1.77 -4.61 -17.77
N ALA A 122 -0.97 -4.99 -18.78
CA ALA A 122 0.46 -5.26 -18.64
C ALA A 122 1.26 -4.03 -18.17
N VAL A 123 0.87 -2.81 -18.56
CA VAL A 123 1.50 -1.57 -18.08
C VAL A 123 1.15 -1.29 -16.62
N ALA A 124 -0.08 -1.56 -16.18
CA ALA A 124 -0.50 -1.42 -14.80
C ALA A 124 0.18 -2.46 -13.89
N GLU A 125 0.24 -3.72 -14.31
CA GLU A 125 0.98 -4.78 -13.62
C GLU A 125 2.47 -4.43 -13.48
N SER A 126 3.11 -3.99 -14.56
CA SER A 126 4.53 -3.60 -14.52
C SER A 126 4.81 -2.40 -13.62
N TYR A 127 3.81 -1.54 -13.34
CA TYR A 127 3.97 -0.42 -12.41
C TYR A 127 3.92 -0.86 -10.95
N LEU A 128 2.96 -1.72 -10.59
CA LEU A 128 2.81 -2.26 -9.23
C LEU A 128 3.99 -3.15 -8.84
N ASP A 129 4.47 -3.96 -9.77
CA ASP A 129 5.70 -4.75 -9.60
C ASP A 129 6.93 -3.84 -9.41
N ARG A 130 7.00 -2.70 -10.09
CA ARG A 130 8.09 -1.73 -9.89
C ARG A 130 8.10 -1.10 -8.50
N VAL A 131 6.93 -0.84 -7.90
CA VAL A 131 6.83 -0.29 -6.53
C VAL A 131 7.34 -1.31 -5.52
N LEU A 132 6.90 -2.57 -5.64
CA LEU A 132 7.39 -3.65 -4.79
C LEU A 132 8.90 -3.88 -4.97
N VAL A 133 9.37 -3.99 -6.21
CA VAL A 133 10.79 -4.19 -6.51
C VAL A 133 11.64 -3.01 -6.03
N GLY A 134 11.13 -1.78 -6.14
CA GLY A 134 11.77 -0.58 -5.58
C GLY A 134 11.95 -0.67 -4.07
N ALA A 135 10.87 -0.98 -3.35
CA ALA A 135 10.90 -1.17 -1.91
C ALA A 135 11.83 -2.32 -1.48
N LEU A 136 11.84 -3.43 -2.22
CA LEU A 136 12.75 -4.54 -1.96
C LEU A 136 14.21 -4.16 -2.19
N ARG A 137 14.52 -3.34 -3.21
CA ARG A 137 15.89 -2.84 -3.44
C ARG A 137 16.39 -2.00 -2.28
N GLU A 138 15.56 -1.09 -1.78
CA GLU A 138 15.88 -0.26 -0.62
C GLU A 138 16.13 -1.14 0.62
N ARG A 139 15.29 -2.15 0.86
CA ARG A 139 15.45 -3.07 2.00
C ARG A 139 16.69 -3.96 1.88
N VAL A 140 17.01 -4.45 0.68
CA VAL A 140 18.24 -5.23 0.45
C VAL A 140 19.48 -4.36 0.67
N ALA A 141 19.48 -3.11 0.21
CA ALA A 141 20.57 -2.17 0.44
C ALA A 141 20.74 -1.91 1.94
N ASP A 142 19.66 -1.56 2.65
CA ASP A 142 19.66 -1.32 4.10
C ASP A 142 20.18 -2.54 4.89
N ALA A 143 19.70 -3.76 4.55
CA ALA A 143 20.15 -4.98 5.20
C ALA A 143 21.64 -5.31 4.95
N ARG A 144 22.17 -4.99 3.77
CA ARG A 144 23.60 -5.17 3.43
C ARG A 144 24.51 -4.18 4.13
N ASP A 145 24.03 -2.97 4.36
CA ASP A 145 24.77 -1.90 5.05
C ASP A 145 24.74 -2.06 6.59
N GLY A 146 24.43 -3.25 7.08
CA GLY A 146 24.35 -3.56 8.51
C GLY A 146 22.99 -3.25 9.13
N GLY A 147 22.00 -2.98 8.32
CA GLY A 147 20.61 -2.82 8.74
C GLY A 147 19.94 -4.15 9.12
N ARG A 148 18.63 -4.11 9.23
CA ARG A 148 17.84 -5.25 9.71
C ARG A 148 17.52 -6.24 8.58
N ALA A 149 17.71 -7.53 8.83
CA ALA A 149 17.17 -8.57 7.98
C ALA A 149 15.64 -8.41 7.84
N PHE A 150 15.08 -8.91 6.76
CA PHE A 150 13.64 -8.81 6.50
C PHE A 150 13.08 -10.09 5.89
N ALA A 151 11.77 -10.27 6.01
CA ALA A 151 11.01 -11.29 5.30
C ALA A 151 10.14 -10.66 4.22
N LEU A 152 10.08 -11.29 3.06
CA LEU A 152 9.07 -11.06 2.03
C LEU A 152 8.05 -12.20 2.10
N VAL A 153 6.78 -11.85 2.23
CA VAL A 153 5.67 -12.80 2.23
C VAL A 153 4.71 -12.42 1.11
N LEU A 154 4.45 -13.35 0.21
CA LEU A 154 3.49 -13.22 -0.88
C LEU A 154 2.23 -14.00 -0.51
N GLY A 155 1.05 -13.40 -0.68
CA GLY A 155 -0.23 -14.08 -0.56
C GLY A 155 -1.08 -13.85 -1.80
N VAL A 156 -1.66 -14.91 -2.35
CA VAL A 156 -2.52 -14.86 -3.53
C VAL A 156 -3.85 -15.51 -3.21
N ALA A 157 -4.93 -14.85 -3.60
CA ALA A 157 -6.30 -15.35 -3.50
C ALA A 157 -6.80 -15.78 -4.88
N ASP A 158 -6.83 -17.06 -5.13
CA ASP A 158 -7.45 -17.63 -6.32
C ASP A 158 -8.94 -17.84 -6.03
N VAL A 159 -9.79 -17.13 -6.77
CA VAL A 159 -11.23 -17.16 -6.59
C VAL A 159 -11.89 -17.67 -7.85
N ASP A 160 -12.73 -18.69 -7.70
CA ASP A 160 -13.64 -19.19 -8.72
C ASP A 160 -15.06 -18.70 -8.39
N ALA A 161 -15.65 -17.97 -9.31
CA ALA A 161 -16.97 -17.35 -9.12
C ALA A 161 -17.78 -17.39 -10.42
N ALA A 162 -19.09 -17.19 -10.31
CA ALA A 162 -20.06 -17.28 -11.39
C ALA A 162 -19.74 -16.35 -12.59
N SER A 163 -18.98 -15.28 -12.37
CA SER A 163 -18.54 -14.37 -13.43
C SER A 163 -17.18 -13.75 -13.10
N GLU A 164 -16.47 -13.33 -14.13
CA GLU A 164 -15.20 -12.62 -14.03
C GLU A 164 -15.35 -11.29 -13.25
N ALA A 165 -16.46 -10.57 -13.44
CA ALA A 165 -16.76 -9.36 -12.70
C ALA A 165 -16.92 -9.62 -11.20
N THR A 166 -17.61 -10.70 -10.83
CA THR A 166 -17.76 -11.15 -9.43
C THR A 166 -16.42 -11.56 -8.85
N ARG A 167 -15.62 -12.34 -9.59
CA ARG A 167 -14.28 -12.74 -9.20
C ARG A 167 -13.41 -11.52 -8.87
N ARG A 168 -13.34 -10.56 -9.79
CA ARG A 168 -12.57 -9.32 -9.60
C ARG A 168 -13.05 -8.51 -8.40
N ALA A 169 -14.35 -8.40 -8.20
CA ALA A 169 -14.93 -7.67 -7.07
C ALA A 169 -14.54 -8.28 -5.72
N ILE A 170 -14.59 -9.62 -5.60
CA ILE A 170 -14.18 -10.35 -4.39
C ILE A 170 -12.68 -10.12 -4.13
N VAL A 171 -11.84 -10.40 -5.12
CA VAL A 171 -10.39 -10.28 -5.03
C VAL A 171 -9.98 -8.85 -4.65
N HIS A 172 -10.51 -7.86 -5.35
CA HIS A 172 -10.19 -6.46 -5.09
C HIS A 172 -10.57 -6.02 -3.66
N ARG A 173 -11.73 -6.43 -3.16
CA ARG A 173 -12.14 -6.13 -1.77
C ARG A 173 -11.24 -6.82 -0.76
N CYS A 174 -10.86 -8.09 -1.01
CA CYS A 174 -9.97 -8.85 -0.16
C CYS A 174 -8.59 -8.18 -0.06
N ILE A 175 -7.99 -7.84 -1.19
CA ILE A 175 -6.70 -7.15 -1.25
C ILE A 175 -6.78 -5.80 -0.53
N ARG A 176 -7.80 -4.98 -0.82
CA ARG A 176 -7.97 -3.67 -0.18
C ARG A 176 -8.07 -3.77 1.34
N ALA A 177 -8.87 -4.72 1.85
CA ALA A 177 -9.04 -4.93 3.29
C ALA A 177 -7.73 -5.41 3.95
N THR A 178 -6.96 -6.26 3.27
CA THR A 178 -5.66 -6.74 3.76
C THR A 178 -4.63 -5.61 3.80
N LEU A 179 -4.53 -4.80 2.73
CA LEU A 179 -3.62 -3.66 2.66
C LEU A 179 -3.97 -2.60 3.71
N GLY A 180 -5.26 -2.30 3.89
CA GLY A 180 -5.73 -1.32 4.88
C GLY A 180 -5.49 -1.73 6.32
N GLY A 181 -5.48 -3.03 6.62
CA GLY A 181 -5.23 -3.57 7.96
C GLY A 181 -3.78 -4.01 8.21
N ALA A 182 -2.88 -3.87 7.25
CA ALA A 182 -1.57 -4.49 7.29
C ALA A 182 -0.72 -4.08 8.50
N SER A 183 -0.67 -2.79 8.83
CA SER A 183 0.11 -2.28 9.97
C SER A 183 -0.40 -2.79 11.32
N THR A 184 -1.71 -2.97 11.45
CA THR A 184 -2.33 -3.49 12.68
C THR A 184 -2.13 -4.99 12.83
N LEU A 185 -2.20 -5.74 11.70
CA LEU A 185 -2.18 -7.20 11.71
C LEU A 185 -0.76 -7.78 11.73
N PHE A 186 0.17 -7.14 11.03
CA PHE A 186 1.53 -7.67 10.80
C PHE A 186 2.63 -6.88 11.52
N GLY A 187 2.24 -5.84 12.26
CA GLY A 187 3.12 -4.90 12.96
C GLY A 187 3.32 -3.60 12.18
N GLY A 188 3.44 -2.48 12.92
CA GLY A 188 3.54 -1.13 12.35
C GLY A 188 4.78 -0.87 11.49
N ASP A 189 5.75 -1.77 11.52
CA ASP A 189 6.98 -1.77 10.74
C ASP A 189 6.89 -2.59 9.43
N ALA A 190 5.81 -3.36 9.24
CA ALA A 190 5.55 -4.08 8.01
C ALA A 190 5.00 -3.15 6.92
N SER A 191 5.54 -3.29 5.72
CA SER A 191 5.06 -2.59 4.53
C SER A 191 4.27 -3.56 3.65
N ALA A 192 3.08 -3.14 3.19
CA ALA A 192 2.22 -3.96 2.37
C ALA A 192 2.08 -3.35 0.96
N PHE A 193 2.11 -4.22 -0.04
CA PHE A 193 2.04 -3.87 -1.46
C PHE A 193 1.03 -4.77 -2.16
N ARG A 194 0.45 -4.29 -3.24
CA ARG A 194 -0.26 -5.15 -4.17
C ARG A 194 0.74 -6.00 -4.95
N TYR A 195 0.39 -7.27 -5.17
CA TYR A 195 1.17 -8.23 -5.93
C TYR A 195 0.30 -8.85 -7.02
N GLY A 196 0.61 -8.53 -8.27
CA GLY A 196 -0.23 -8.92 -9.40
C GLY A 196 -1.70 -8.48 -9.24
N ASP A 197 -2.61 -9.18 -9.88
CA ASP A 197 -4.05 -8.88 -9.85
C ASP A 197 -4.77 -9.41 -8.62
N SER A 198 -4.28 -10.50 -8.04
CA SER A 198 -4.97 -11.25 -6.98
C SER A 198 -4.14 -11.43 -5.70
N GLY A 199 -3.05 -10.68 -5.55
CA GLY A 199 -2.12 -10.89 -4.44
C GLY A 199 -1.76 -9.66 -3.63
N VAL A 200 -1.14 -9.95 -2.49
CA VAL A 200 -0.54 -8.99 -1.55
C VAL A 200 0.90 -9.44 -1.28
N ALA A 201 1.82 -8.49 -1.25
CA ALA A 201 3.18 -8.68 -0.78
C ALA A 201 3.38 -7.92 0.54
N LEU A 202 3.94 -8.58 1.54
CA LEU A 202 4.32 -7.98 2.82
C LEU A 202 5.84 -8.02 2.95
N VAL A 203 6.43 -6.89 3.27
CA VAL A 203 7.86 -6.76 3.58
C VAL A 203 7.97 -6.35 5.05
N ALA A 204 8.49 -7.23 5.89
CA ALA A 204 8.57 -7.01 7.33
C ALA A 204 10.01 -7.20 7.84
N PRO A 205 10.56 -6.26 8.63
CA PRO A 205 11.87 -6.43 9.22
C PRO A 205 11.86 -7.57 10.24
N ILE A 206 12.96 -8.32 10.32
CA ILE A 206 13.19 -9.36 11.32
C ILE A 206 13.99 -8.76 12.45
N ILE A 207 13.40 -8.73 13.65
CA ILE A 207 14.05 -8.17 14.85
C ILE A 207 14.11 -9.30 15.88
N GLY A 208 15.28 -9.96 15.98
CA GLY A 208 15.55 -10.97 17.01
C GLY A 208 14.71 -12.25 16.95
N ASP A 209 13.98 -12.46 15.85
CA ASP A 209 13.01 -13.55 15.70
C ASP A 209 13.00 -14.08 14.27
N GLU A 210 13.79 -15.11 14.04
CA GLU A 210 13.93 -15.80 12.75
C GLU A 210 12.60 -16.41 12.26
N GLY A 211 11.70 -16.77 13.17
CA GLY A 211 10.38 -17.32 12.85
C GLY A 211 9.34 -16.27 12.41
N ARG A 212 9.66 -14.98 12.46
CA ARG A 212 8.70 -13.90 12.15
C ARG A 212 8.11 -14.04 10.75
N GLY A 213 8.91 -14.37 9.75
CA GLY A 213 8.44 -14.59 8.38
C GLY A 213 7.37 -15.67 8.28
N VAL A 214 7.59 -16.81 8.92
CA VAL A 214 6.63 -17.94 8.98
C VAL A 214 5.33 -17.52 9.65
N ARG A 215 5.41 -16.81 10.77
CA ARG A 215 4.21 -16.30 11.47
C ARG A 215 3.42 -15.33 10.63
N ILE A 216 4.08 -14.38 9.96
CA ILE A 216 3.41 -13.44 9.05
C ILE A 216 2.76 -14.19 7.89
N ALA A 217 3.41 -15.20 7.33
CA ALA A 217 2.83 -16.02 6.26
C ALA A 217 1.57 -16.76 6.75
N THR A 218 1.60 -17.35 7.93
CA THR A 218 0.45 -18.01 8.55
C THR A 218 -0.69 -17.01 8.80
N LEU A 219 -0.39 -15.85 9.39
CA LEU A 219 -1.37 -14.80 9.66
C LEU A 219 -1.99 -14.25 8.37
N LEU A 220 -1.18 -14.03 7.33
CA LEU A 220 -1.67 -13.56 6.03
C LEU A 220 -2.65 -14.57 5.42
N ARG A 221 -2.31 -15.86 5.47
CA ARG A 221 -3.20 -16.93 5.00
C ARG A 221 -4.53 -16.92 5.73
N VAL A 222 -4.50 -16.95 7.06
CA VAL A 222 -5.71 -16.94 7.90
C VAL A 222 -6.54 -15.70 7.58
N ARG A 223 -5.90 -14.55 7.45
CA ARG A 223 -6.60 -13.29 7.17
C ARG A 223 -7.26 -13.26 5.80
N LEU A 224 -6.59 -13.72 4.77
CA LEU A 224 -7.16 -13.80 3.42
C LEU A 224 -8.35 -14.78 3.41
N ASP A 225 -8.21 -15.95 4.03
CA ASP A 225 -9.28 -16.94 4.12
C ASP A 225 -10.51 -16.44 4.90
N GLU A 226 -10.32 -15.78 6.03
CA GLU A 226 -11.38 -15.14 6.80
C GLU A 226 -12.12 -14.05 6.03
N LEU A 227 -11.38 -13.20 5.32
CA LEU A 227 -11.97 -12.14 4.50
C LEU A 227 -12.81 -12.73 3.38
N LEU A 228 -12.31 -13.74 2.67
CA LEU A 228 -13.02 -14.40 1.59
C LEU A 228 -14.28 -15.11 2.12
N ARG A 229 -14.17 -15.85 3.22
CA ARG A 229 -15.31 -16.49 3.88
C ARG A 229 -16.37 -15.47 4.31
N THR A 230 -15.95 -14.39 4.96
CA THR A 230 -16.87 -13.34 5.42
C THR A 230 -17.59 -12.69 4.24
N MET A 231 -16.88 -12.40 3.16
CA MET A 231 -17.48 -11.78 1.96
C MET A 231 -18.47 -12.70 1.26
N THR A 232 -18.16 -13.99 1.13
CA THR A 232 -19.06 -14.96 0.46
C THR A 232 -20.32 -15.25 1.25
N VAL A 233 -20.25 -15.15 2.59
CA VAL A 233 -21.42 -15.29 3.46
C VAL A 233 -22.24 -13.99 3.52
N SER A 234 -21.59 -12.84 3.62
CA SER A 234 -22.25 -11.56 3.88
C SER A 234 -22.80 -10.89 2.62
N VAL A 235 -22.27 -11.22 1.44
CA VAL A 235 -22.65 -10.57 0.17
C VAL A 235 -23.31 -11.60 -0.74
N ARG A 236 -24.65 -11.48 -0.89
CA ARG A 236 -25.43 -12.42 -1.71
C ARG A 236 -24.88 -12.59 -3.15
N ALA A 237 -24.37 -11.53 -3.74
CA ALA A 237 -23.76 -11.58 -5.08
C ALA A 237 -22.47 -12.43 -5.14
N PHE A 238 -21.88 -12.79 -4.01
CA PHE A 238 -20.67 -13.60 -3.89
C PHE A 238 -20.95 -15.02 -3.41
N ALA A 239 -22.21 -15.34 -3.14
CA ALA A 239 -22.61 -16.68 -2.70
C ALA A 239 -22.20 -17.75 -3.73
N GLY A 240 -21.70 -18.87 -3.24
CA GLY A 240 -21.25 -19.99 -4.08
C GLY A 240 -19.84 -19.83 -4.69
N ALA A 241 -19.15 -18.70 -4.50
CA ALA A 241 -17.75 -18.58 -4.89
C ALA A 241 -16.89 -19.56 -4.08
N ARG A 242 -15.93 -20.17 -4.75
CA ARG A 242 -14.88 -21.01 -4.16
C ARG A 242 -13.56 -20.26 -4.18
N TRP A 243 -12.68 -20.56 -3.27
CA TRP A 243 -11.37 -19.92 -3.23
C TRP A 243 -10.29 -20.86 -2.72
N ASN A 244 -9.08 -20.53 -3.11
CA ASN A 244 -7.86 -21.10 -2.55
C ASN A 244 -6.89 -19.96 -2.21
N VAL A 245 -6.27 -20.01 -1.05
CA VAL A 245 -5.26 -19.02 -0.62
C VAL A 245 -3.89 -19.69 -0.65
N ARG A 246 -3.00 -19.14 -1.45
CA ARG A 246 -1.59 -19.57 -1.53
C ARG A 246 -0.71 -18.53 -0.87
N VAL A 247 0.32 -19.00 -0.16
CA VAL A 247 1.28 -18.13 0.50
C VAL A 247 2.69 -18.65 0.31
N GLY A 248 3.58 -17.79 -0.14
CA GLY A 248 5.02 -18.06 -0.26
C GLY A 248 5.82 -17.04 0.53
N GLN A 249 6.96 -17.46 1.07
CA GLN A 249 7.83 -16.58 1.83
C GLN A 249 9.29 -16.73 1.45
N ALA A 250 10.05 -15.66 1.61
CA ALA A 250 11.51 -15.64 1.60
C ALA A 250 12.01 -14.79 2.77
N THR A 251 13.03 -15.27 3.45
CA THR A 251 13.79 -14.47 4.42
C THR A 251 15.08 -14.02 3.74
N TRP A 252 15.37 -12.74 3.83
CA TRP A 252 16.64 -12.22 3.32
C TRP A 252 17.80 -12.80 4.13
N SER A 253 18.84 -13.24 3.42
CA SER A 253 20.14 -13.65 3.96
C SER A 253 21.26 -12.96 3.18
N ALA A 254 22.45 -12.94 3.75
CA ALA A 254 23.62 -12.26 3.14
C ALA A 254 23.97 -12.80 1.73
N ASP A 255 23.58 -14.04 1.42
CA ASP A 255 23.78 -14.67 0.12
C ASP A 255 22.83 -14.12 -0.95
N LEU A 256 21.71 -13.49 -0.52
CA LEU A 256 20.69 -12.95 -1.42
C LEU A 256 21.03 -11.52 -1.83
N VAL A 257 21.93 -11.40 -2.80
CA VAL A 257 22.54 -10.13 -3.23
C VAL A 257 21.57 -9.17 -3.90
N THR A 258 20.43 -9.65 -4.42
CA THR A 258 19.48 -8.82 -5.18
C THR A 258 18.04 -8.96 -4.72
N SER A 259 17.27 -7.89 -4.89
CA SER A 259 15.81 -7.91 -4.67
C SER A 259 15.09 -8.97 -5.51
N GLY A 260 15.60 -9.21 -6.73
CA GLY A 260 15.08 -10.24 -7.62
C GLY A 260 15.31 -11.67 -7.10
N ALA A 261 16.41 -11.94 -6.38
CA ALA A 261 16.66 -13.23 -5.77
C ALA A 261 15.67 -13.50 -4.63
N VAL A 262 15.43 -12.52 -3.75
CA VAL A 262 14.44 -12.63 -2.65
C VAL A 262 13.04 -12.85 -3.21
N LEU A 263 12.67 -12.08 -4.23
CA LEU A 263 11.35 -12.21 -4.88
C LEU A 263 11.17 -13.60 -5.50
N ARG A 264 12.17 -14.11 -6.19
CA ARG A 264 12.13 -15.45 -6.83
C ARG A 264 11.93 -16.55 -5.79
N ILE A 265 12.66 -16.53 -4.67
CA ILE A 265 12.48 -17.52 -3.60
C ILE A 265 11.06 -17.50 -3.05
N ALA A 266 10.49 -16.31 -2.84
CA ALA A 266 9.11 -16.19 -2.36
C ALA A 266 8.09 -16.71 -3.42
N GLN A 267 8.36 -16.47 -4.70
CA GLN A 267 7.55 -17.00 -5.82
C GLN A 267 7.65 -18.52 -5.93
N ASP A 268 8.84 -19.09 -5.79
CA ASP A 268 9.05 -20.53 -5.79
C ASP A 268 8.36 -21.20 -4.59
N ALA A 269 8.37 -20.55 -3.42
CA ALA A 269 7.63 -21.01 -2.25
C ALA A 269 6.11 -20.95 -2.48
N LEU A 270 5.61 -19.90 -3.13
CA LEU A 270 4.21 -19.75 -3.51
C LEU A 270 3.75 -20.86 -4.49
N ALA A 271 4.60 -21.21 -5.47
CA ALA A 271 4.33 -22.28 -6.42
C ALA A 271 4.32 -23.66 -5.76
N ARG A 272 5.22 -23.90 -4.80
CA ARG A 272 5.23 -25.17 -4.01
C ARG A 272 3.96 -25.33 -3.16
N ASP A 273 3.50 -24.27 -2.50
CA ASP A 273 2.26 -24.28 -1.73
C ASP A 273 1.03 -24.63 -2.61
N GLU A 274 1.06 -24.26 -3.88
CA GLU A 274 0.04 -24.69 -4.86
C GLU A 274 0.12 -26.20 -5.16
N ALA A 275 1.33 -26.71 -5.40
CA ALA A 275 1.52 -28.11 -5.74
C ALA A 275 1.13 -29.06 -4.58
N GLU A 276 1.45 -28.71 -3.35
CA GLU A 276 1.13 -29.48 -2.14
C GLU A 276 -0.37 -29.53 -1.84
N ARG A 277 -1.15 -28.55 -2.32
CA ARG A 277 -2.59 -28.45 -2.04
C ARG A 277 -3.48 -28.95 -3.17
N ARG A 278 -2.92 -29.22 -4.35
CA ARG A 278 -3.68 -29.91 -5.39
C ARG A 278 -3.97 -31.33 -4.89
N PRO A 279 -5.27 -31.73 -4.71
CA PRO A 279 -5.58 -33.12 -4.43
C PRO A 279 -4.98 -33.97 -5.55
N ALA A 280 -4.31 -35.07 -5.16
CA ALA A 280 -3.86 -36.06 -6.13
C ALA A 280 -5.08 -36.49 -6.96
N ALA A 281 -5.01 -36.28 -8.28
CA ALA A 281 -6.09 -36.57 -9.22
C ALA A 281 -6.30 -38.09 -9.35
#